data_3964235a6e7ad195d938235e8904d96f
#
_entry.id   3964235a6e7ad195d938235e8904d96f
#
_cell.length_a   1.000
_cell.length_b   1.000
_cell.length_c   1.000
_cell.angle_alpha   90.00
_cell.angle_beta   90.00
_cell.angle_gamma   90.00
#
_symmetry.space_group_name_H-M   'P 1'
#
loop_
_entity.id
_entity.type
_entity.pdbx_description
1 polymer ?
#
loop_
_entity_poly.entity_id
_entity_poly.type
_entity_poly.pdbx_seq_one_letter_code
_entity_poly.pdbx_strand_id
1 'polypeptide(L)'
;MTSHLKKVELHCHLEGAAPPALTEAQARKYGVDISGELRDGAYVWHDFASFLECYDKVSEVYRTEEDYALLTETYLDELAGIHTIYSELIVSPDHGKRIGLGADAYIAGVCEGIRRAKAKTGIEARLIVTGERHFGPESVMGAAEYAAKAGNPLITGFNLAGEERMGRVADYIRAFDIARDAGLGLTIHAGEVCGAFSVADALDAVRPARIGHGVRAIEDVDLVKRLADLGTVLEVCPGSNIALRVFPDFTSHPLRRLKEAGVRVTISSDDPPFFHTSLKREYELAADVFGFSDTEIDAMTRTAIEAAFVDEETRKALLARL
;
A
#
# COMPACT_ATOMS: atom_id res chain seq x y z
N MET A 1 11.22 6.55 19.95
CA MET A 1 10.79 5.76 21.11
C MET A 1 10.03 4.50 20.75
N THR A 2 9.55 4.32 19.51
CA THR A 2 8.77 3.16 19.03
C THR A 2 9.61 1.97 18.52
N SER A 3 10.93 2.00 18.70
CA SER A 3 11.86 1.00 18.15
C SER A 3 11.64 -0.41 18.69
N HIS A 4 11.07 -0.55 19.89
CA HIS A 4 10.77 -1.83 20.52
C HIS A 4 9.43 -2.44 20.09
N LEU A 5 8.54 -1.63 19.51
CA LEU A 5 7.20 -2.08 19.11
C LEU A 5 7.27 -2.96 17.85
N LYS A 6 6.46 -4.01 17.82
CA LYS A 6 6.20 -4.76 16.60
C LYS A 6 5.42 -3.92 15.62
N LYS A 7 5.68 -4.10 14.33
CA LYS A 7 5.04 -3.35 13.26
C LYS A 7 4.39 -4.28 12.25
N VAL A 8 3.34 -3.78 11.63
CA VAL A 8 2.64 -4.42 10.51
C VAL A 8 2.35 -3.34 9.49
N GLU A 9 2.48 -3.67 8.22
CA GLU A 9 2.20 -2.78 7.12
C GLU A 9 1.20 -3.42 6.17
N LEU A 10 0.08 -2.74 5.90
CA LEU A 10 -0.97 -3.24 5.02
C LEU A 10 -1.08 -2.44 3.72
N HIS A 11 -0.30 -1.34 3.59
CA HIS A 11 -0.42 -0.42 2.47
C HIS A 11 0.97 0.12 2.08
N CYS A 12 1.60 -0.59 1.15
CA CYS A 12 2.84 -0.15 0.54
C CYS A 12 2.93 -0.69 -0.88
N HIS A 13 3.16 0.19 -1.83
CA HIS A 13 3.37 -0.15 -3.24
C HIS A 13 4.80 -0.64 -3.44
N LEU A 14 4.96 -1.79 -4.10
CA LEU A 14 6.26 -2.45 -4.18
C LEU A 14 7.32 -1.60 -4.89
N GLU A 15 6.99 -1.06 -6.07
CA GLU A 15 7.91 -0.20 -6.82
C GLU A 15 8.14 1.14 -6.09
N GLY A 16 7.11 1.62 -5.38
CA GLY A 16 7.17 2.80 -4.52
C GLY A 16 8.07 2.63 -3.30
N ALA A 17 8.34 1.40 -2.90
CA ALA A 17 9.27 1.08 -1.82
C ALA A 17 10.73 0.96 -2.30
N ALA A 18 11.00 1.14 -3.60
CA ALA A 18 12.31 0.96 -4.19
C ALA A 18 13.35 1.96 -3.62
N PRO A 19 14.41 1.50 -2.94
CA PRO A 19 15.44 2.40 -2.48
C PRO A 19 16.12 3.12 -3.66
N PRO A 20 16.33 4.44 -3.61
CA PRO A 20 16.95 5.22 -4.69
C PRO A 20 18.26 4.62 -5.21
N ALA A 21 19.12 4.13 -4.31
CA ALA A 21 20.39 3.50 -4.68
C ALA A 21 20.21 2.21 -5.50
N LEU A 22 19.19 1.39 -5.18
CA LEU A 22 18.86 0.18 -5.94
C LEU A 22 18.34 0.56 -7.33
N THR A 23 17.41 1.51 -7.40
CA THR A 23 16.86 2.02 -8.66
C THR A 23 17.95 2.58 -9.56
N GLU A 24 18.87 3.36 -9.01
CA GLU A 24 20.02 3.89 -9.76
C GLU A 24 20.94 2.77 -10.29
N ALA A 25 21.17 1.73 -9.50
CA ALA A 25 21.95 0.56 -9.93
C ALA A 25 21.26 -0.18 -11.09
N GLN A 26 19.94 -0.39 -11.01
CA GLN A 26 19.15 -1.00 -12.07
C GLN A 26 19.10 -0.14 -13.33
N ALA A 27 18.95 1.19 -13.18
CA ALA A 27 18.98 2.13 -14.31
C ALA A 27 20.31 2.04 -15.06
N ARG A 28 21.44 2.02 -14.35
CA ARG A 28 22.78 1.78 -14.95
C ARG A 28 22.89 0.43 -15.63
N LYS A 29 22.37 -0.63 -15.01
CA LYS A 29 22.38 -2.01 -15.58
C LYS A 29 21.70 -2.07 -16.94
N TYR A 30 20.59 -1.35 -17.10
CA TYR A 30 19.77 -1.39 -18.31
C TYR A 30 19.95 -0.18 -19.24
N GLY A 31 20.81 0.77 -18.89
CA GLY A 31 21.03 1.98 -19.67
C GLY A 31 19.79 2.87 -19.76
N VAL A 32 18.97 2.90 -18.72
CA VAL A 32 17.78 3.76 -18.61
C VAL A 32 18.19 5.10 -18.01
N ASP A 33 17.83 6.18 -18.67
CA ASP A 33 18.02 7.53 -18.11
C ASP A 33 16.84 7.85 -17.16
N ILE A 34 17.16 8.05 -15.89
CA ILE A 34 16.24 8.46 -14.82
C ILE A 34 16.73 9.75 -14.13
N SER A 35 17.59 10.53 -14.81
CA SER A 35 18.16 11.77 -14.24
C SER A 35 17.10 12.85 -13.99
N GLY A 36 15.94 12.75 -14.63
CA GLY A 36 14.79 13.60 -14.39
C GLY A 36 14.02 13.23 -13.11
N GLU A 37 14.01 11.95 -12.79
CA GLU A 37 13.21 11.35 -11.71
C GLU A 37 14.01 11.11 -10.42
N LEU A 38 15.34 11.00 -10.51
CA LEU A 38 16.23 10.75 -9.38
C LEU A 38 17.40 11.74 -9.38
N ARG A 39 17.51 12.54 -8.31
CA ARG A 39 18.56 13.53 -8.13
C ARG A 39 19.07 13.52 -6.69
N ASP A 40 20.39 13.50 -6.51
CA ASP A 40 21.05 13.52 -5.19
C ASP A 40 20.54 12.43 -4.24
N GLY A 41 20.18 11.26 -4.78
CA GLY A 41 19.70 10.12 -4.02
C GLY A 41 18.24 10.25 -3.55
N ALA A 42 17.46 11.15 -4.13
CA ALA A 42 16.04 11.33 -3.83
C ALA A 42 15.20 11.38 -5.11
N TYR A 43 13.99 10.83 -5.05
CA TYR A 43 13.01 10.97 -6.13
C TYR A 43 12.50 12.41 -6.22
N VAL A 44 12.30 12.90 -7.45
CA VAL A 44 11.94 14.30 -7.73
C VAL A 44 10.60 14.35 -8.46
N TRP A 45 9.63 14.97 -7.84
CA TRP A 45 8.31 15.24 -8.38
C TRP A 45 7.73 16.50 -7.72
N HIS A 46 6.60 17.05 -8.20
CA HIS A 46 6.09 18.37 -7.77
C HIS A 46 4.64 18.34 -7.31
N ASP A 47 3.85 17.45 -7.90
CA ASP A 47 2.42 17.25 -7.61
C ASP A 47 2.04 15.79 -7.86
N PHE A 48 0.77 15.44 -7.63
CA PHE A 48 0.31 14.06 -7.75
C PHE A 48 0.50 13.49 -9.18
N ALA A 49 0.27 14.29 -10.23
CA ALA A 49 0.44 13.82 -11.60
C ALA A 49 1.91 13.52 -11.91
N SER A 50 2.81 14.44 -11.58
CA SER A 50 4.25 14.24 -11.76
C SER A 50 4.84 13.16 -10.84
N PHE A 51 4.20 12.89 -9.68
CA PHE A 51 4.53 11.73 -8.84
C PHE A 51 4.24 10.43 -9.59
N LEU A 52 3.04 10.27 -10.17
CA LEU A 52 2.69 9.08 -10.95
C LEU A 52 3.60 8.90 -12.17
N GLU A 53 3.92 9.98 -12.89
CA GLU A 53 4.87 9.94 -14.01
C GLU A 53 6.25 9.48 -13.57
N CYS A 54 6.76 10.01 -12.45
CA CYS A 54 8.04 9.61 -11.85
C CYS A 54 8.01 8.13 -11.43
N TYR A 55 6.95 7.69 -10.75
CA TYR A 55 6.74 6.32 -10.32
C TYR A 55 6.74 5.34 -11.52
N ASP A 56 5.93 5.63 -12.55
CA ASP A 56 5.85 4.81 -13.76
C ASP A 56 7.22 4.71 -14.45
N LYS A 57 7.93 5.84 -14.56
CA LYS A 57 9.25 5.88 -15.19
C LYS A 57 10.31 5.10 -14.42
N VAL A 58 10.31 5.21 -13.10
CA VAL A 58 11.21 4.49 -12.22
C VAL A 58 10.94 2.98 -12.26
N SER A 59 9.68 2.58 -12.37
CA SER A 59 9.30 1.16 -12.47
C SER A 59 9.88 0.46 -13.71
N GLU A 60 10.21 1.18 -14.79
CA GLU A 60 10.80 0.63 -16.03
C GLU A 60 12.21 0.02 -15.85
N VAL A 61 12.89 0.24 -14.72
CA VAL A 61 14.24 -0.30 -14.47
C VAL A 61 14.23 -1.72 -13.92
N TYR A 62 13.07 -2.26 -13.48
CA TYR A 62 12.91 -3.62 -12.98
C TYR A 62 12.37 -4.52 -14.08
N ARG A 63 13.26 -5.27 -14.78
CA ARG A 63 12.95 -5.89 -16.09
C ARG A 63 12.91 -7.41 -16.08
N THR A 64 13.29 -8.03 -14.98
CA THR A 64 13.36 -9.49 -14.87
C THR A 64 12.77 -9.97 -13.55
N GLU A 65 12.44 -11.26 -13.47
CA GLU A 65 12.04 -11.91 -12.21
C GLU A 65 13.04 -11.63 -11.08
N GLU A 66 14.35 -11.70 -11.39
CA GLU A 66 15.39 -11.46 -10.39
C GLU A 66 15.45 -10.01 -9.91
N ASP A 67 15.14 -9.02 -10.78
CA ASP A 67 15.06 -7.63 -10.37
C ASP A 67 13.93 -7.40 -9.37
N TYR A 68 12.76 -8.00 -9.60
CA TYR A 68 11.63 -7.96 -8.67
C TYR A 68 11.90 -8.78 -7.40
N ALA A 69 12.59 -9.91 -7.50
CA ALA A 69 13.02 -10.67 -6.34
C ALA A 69 13.97 -9.85 -5.45
N LEU A 70 14.94 -9.18 -6.05
CA LEU A 70 15.88 -8.32 -5.34
C LEU A 70 15.19 -7.12 -4.68
N LEU A 71 14.28 -6.43 -5.40
CA LEU A 71 13.50 -5.31 -4.86
C LEU A 71 12.69 -5.76 -3.64
N THR A 72 11.94 -6.85 -3.79
CA THR A 72 11.07 -7.39 -2.74
C THR A 72 11.87 -7.84 -1.51
N GLU A 73 12.97 -8.59 -1.73
CA GLU A 73 13.86 -9.03 -0.66
C GLU A 73 14.45 -7.83 0.08
N THR A 74 14.94 -6.82 -0.66
CA THR A 74 15.55 -5.62 -0.08
C THR A 74 14.57 -4.89 0.82
N TYR A 75 13.33 -4.66 0.36
CA TYR A 75 12.34 -3.97 1.16
C TYR A 75 11.89 -4.76 2.39
N LEU A 76 11.62 -6.05 2.24
CA LEU A 76 11.22 -6.90 3.37
C LEU A 76 12.34 -7.07 4.40
N ASP A 77 13.60 -7.09 3.99
CA ASP A 77 14.76 -7.08 4.90
C ASP A 77 14.84 -5.77 5.70
N GLU A 78 14.59 -4.62 5.05
CA GLU A 78 14.49 -3.32 5.74
C GLU A 78 13.37 -3.34 6.78
N LEU A 79 12.18 -3.78 6.40
CA LEU A 79 11.04 -3.91 7.30
C LEU A 79 11.35 -4.84 8.49
N ALA A 80 11.95 -5.99 8.26
CA ALA A 80 12.33 -6.91 9.32
C ALA A 80 13.34 -6.29 10.28
N GLY A 81 14.28 -5.48 9.76
CA GLY A 81 15.29 -4.76 10.55
C GLY A 81 14.71 -3.75 11.54
N ILE A 82 13.47 -3.33 11.34
CA ILE A 82 12.75 -2.42 12.24
C ILE A 82 11.63 -3.10 13.04
N HIS A 83 11.70 -4.42 13.19
CA HIS A 83 10.74 -5.25 13.92
C HIS A 83 9.35 -5.38 13.27
N THR A 84 9.25 -5.20 11.96
CA THR A 84 8.03 -5.52 11.20
C THR A 84 7.89 -7.04 11.11
N ILE A 85 6.72 -7.55 11.43
CA ILE A 85 6.44 -8.99 11.46
C ILE A 85 5.60 -9.47 10.28
N TYR A 86 4.90 -8.54 9.62
CA TYR A 86 4.02 -8.82 8.48
C TYR A 86 3.89 -7.60 7.58
N SER A 87 3.81 -7.84 6.27
CA SER A 87 3.52 -6.82 5.27
C SER A 87 2.59 -7.35 4.18
N GLU A 88 1.68 -6.51 3.69
CA GLU A 88 0.96 -6.71 2.44
C GLU A 88 1.54 -5.76 1.40
N LEU A 89 2.12 -6.32 0.35
CA LEU A 89 2.71 -5.57 -0.75
C LEU A 89 1.65 -5.35 -1.84
N ILE A 90 1.39 -4.10 -2.17
CA ILE A 90 0.54 -3.74 -3.31
C ILE A 90 1.38 -3.86 -4.57
N VAL A 91 0.93 -4.69 -5.51
CA VAL A 91 1.67 -5.04 -6.71
C VAL A 91 0.82 -4.82 -7.96
N SER A 92 1.38 -4.14 -8.97
CA SER A 92 0.73 -3.91 -10.25
C SER A 92 1.44 -4.69 -11.37
N PRO A 93 0.93 -5.87 -11.77
CA PRO A 93 1.51 -6.62 -12.89
C PRO A 93 1.53 -5.84 -14.22
N ASP A 94 0.77 -4.76 -14.32
CA ASP A 94 0.76 -3.91 -15.50
C ASP A 94 2.07 -3.15 -15.69
N HIS A 95 2.82 -2.84 -14.64
CA HIS A 95 4.19 -2.31 -14.75
C HIS A 95 5.10 -3.32 -15.46
N GLY A 96 5.05 -4.60 -15.07
CA GLY A 96 5.79 -5.65 -15.77
C GLY A 96 5.38 -5.80 -17.24
N LYS A 97 4.08 -5.79 -17.54
CA LYS A 97 3.56 -5.86 -18.94
C LYS A 97 4.06 -4.71 -19.81
N ARG A 98 4.12 -3.49 -19.28
CA ARG A 98 4.55 -2.30 -20.02
C ARG A 98 6.00 -2.39 -20.50
N ILE A 99 6.84 -3.12 -19.81
CA ILE A 99 8.25 -3.36 -20.16
C ILE A 99 8.48 -4.73 -20.84
N GLY A 100 7.40 -5.48 -21.13
CA GLY A 100 7.48 -6.78 -21.79
C GLY A 100 7.75 -7.98 -20.87
N LEU A 101 7.73 -7.78 -19.55
CA LEU A 101 7.79 -8.85 -18.57
C LEU A 101 6.36 -9.32 -18.26
N GLY A 102 5.90 -10.45 -18.65
CA GLY A 102 4.54 -10.92 -18.39
C GLY A 102 4.16 -10.92 -16.89
N ALA A 103 2.87 -10.86 -16.59
CA ALA A 103 2.36 -10.82 -15.22
C ALA A 103 2.84 -12.01 -14.35
N ASP A 104 2.92 -13.21 -14.92
CA ASP A 104 3.39 -14.41 -14.20
C ASP A 104 4.86 -14.28 -13.78
N ALA A 105 5.72 -13.80 -14.67
CA ALA A 105 7.13 -13.58 -14.38
C ALA A 105 7.33 -12.46 -13.33
N TYR A 106 6.55 -11.38 -13.43
CA TYR A 106 6.51 -10.32 -12.41
C TYR A 106 6.19 -10.90 -11.02
N ILE A 107 5.06 -11.60 -10.90
CA ILE A 107 4.61 -12.19 -9.63
C ILE A 107 5.58 -13.29 -9.14
N ALA A 108 6.16 -14.09 -10.04
CA ALA A 108 7.15 -15.10 -9.67
C ALA A 108 8.38 -14.45 -9.01
N GLY A 109 8.89 -13.35 -9.57
CA GLY A 109 9.98 -12.59 -8.98
C GLY A 109 9.63 -12.06 -7.59
N VAL A 110 8.47 -11.43 -7.43
CA VAL A 110 8.02 -10.91 -6.13
C VAL A 110 7.90 -12.05 -5.10
N CYS A 111 7.29 -13.18 -5.47
CA CYS A 111 7.17 -14.35 -4.59
C CYS A 111 8.53 -14.94 -4.17
N GLU A 112 9.49 -14.96 -5.08
CA GLU A 112 10.85 -15.39 -4.76
C GLU A 112 11.52 -14.45 -3.75
N GLY A 113 11.36 -13.13 -3.89
CA GLY A 113 11.84 -12.16 -2.92
C GLY A 113 11.20 -12.36 -1.53
N ILE A 114 9.88 -12.59 -1.47
CA ILE A 114 9.18 -12.94 -0.22
C ILE A 114 9.79 -14.21 0.41
N ARG A 115 10.01 -15.25 -0.39
CA ARG A 115 10.58 -16.51 0.08
C ARG A 115 11.98 -16.32 0.68
N ARG A 116 12.82 -15.51 0.02
CA ARG A 116 14.19 -15.20 0.49
C ARG A 116 14.17 -14.43 1.80
N ALA A 117 13.41 -13.33 1.86
CA ALA A 117 13.27 -12.52 3.06
C ALA A 117 12.70 -13.31 4.24
N LYS A 118 11.65 -14.12 4.02
CA LYS A 118 11.07 -14.99 5.05
C LYS A 118 12.09 -16.01 5.57
N ALA A 119 12.85 -16.65 4.71
CA ALA A 119 13.88 -17.63 5.11
C ALA A 119 14.98 -16.98 5.98
N LYS A 120 15.32 -15.72 5.72
CA LYS A 120 16.39 -14.98 6.41
C LYS A 120 15.91 -14.34 7.72
N THR A 121 14.69 -13.80 7.75
CA THR A 121 14.23 -12.90 8.83
C THR A 121 12.99 -13.41 9.57
N GLY A 122 12.24 -14.33 8.97
CA GLY A 122 10.95 -14.79 9.49
C GLY A 122 9.80 -13.80 9.29
N ILE A 123 9.97 -12.73 8.49
CA ILE A 123 8.87 -11.84 8.12
C ILE A 123 7.86 -12.58 7.24
N GLU A 124 6.57 -12.38 7.49
CA GLU A 124 5.50 -12.87 6.63
C GLU A 124 5.04 -11.78 5.67
N ALA A 125 4.68 -12.16 4.45
CA ALA A 125 4.11 -11.21 3.49
C ALA A 125 3.02 -11.84 2.62
N ARG A 126 2.12 -10.97 2.10
CA ARG A 126 1.09 -11.32 1.11
C ARG A 126 1.07 -10.24 0.02
N LEU A 127 0.37 -10.54 -1.06
CA LEU A 127 0.26 -9.68 -2.23
C LEU A 127 -1.17 -9.22 -2.42
N ILE A 128 -1.32 -7.93 -2.62
CA ILE A 128 -2.55 -7.28 -3.02
C ILE A 128 -2.37 -6.82 -4.47
N VAL A 129 -2.99 -7.53 -5.41
CA VAL A 129 -2.93 -7.12 -6.82
C VAL A 129 -3.74 -5.85 -6.99
N THR A 130 -3.16 -4.85 -7.63
CA THR A 130 -3.82 -3.57 -7.88
C THR A 130 -4.06 -3.32 -9.36
N GLY A 131 -5.20 -2.71 -9.66
CA GLY A 131 -5.46 -2.05 -10.93
C GLY A 131 -5.23 -0.55 -10.76
N GLU A 132 -4.59 0.07 -11.78
CA GLU A 132 -4.28 1.50 -11.75
C GLU A 132 -5.28 2.29 -12.60
N ARG A 133 -6.00 3.25 -11.98
CA ARG A 133 -7.04 4.04 -12.67
C ARG A 133 -6.51 4.75 -13.91
N HIS A 134 -5.29 5.29 -13.87
CA HIS A 134 -4.68 6.02 -14.98
C HIS A 134 -4.25 5.13 -16.16
N PHE A 135 -4.22 3.80 -15.97
CA PHE A 135 -4.06 2.85 -17.10
C PHE A 135 -5.39 2.45 -17.74
N GLY A 136 -6.51 2.93 -17.20
CA GLY A 136 -7.84 2.76 -17.73
C GLY A 136 -8.60 1.52 -17.24
N PRO A 137 -9.94 1.50 -17.45
CA PRO A 137 -10.82 0.46 -16.91
C PRO A 137 -10.51 -0.96 -17.42
N GLU A 138 -10.03 -1.09 -18.66
CA GLU A 138 -9.65 -2.40 -19.22
C GLU A 138 -8.43 -2.99 -18.51
N SER A 139 -7.44 -2.16 -18.15
CA SER A 139 -6.27 -2.57 -17.37
C SER A 139 -6.69 -3.03 -15.97
N VAL A 140 -7.54 -2.26 -15.30
CA VAL A 140 -8.09 -2.62 -13.98
C VAL A 140 -8.84 -3.94 -14.03
N MET A 141 -9.67 -4.14 -15.07
CA MET A 141 -10.37 -5.41 -15.28
C MET A 141 -9.40 -6.56 -15.48
N GLY A 142 -8.37 -6.36 -16.30
CA GLY A 142 -7.33 -7.37 -16.54
C GLY A 142 -6.56 -7.73 -15.25
N ALA A 143 -6.27 -6.76 -14.38
CA ALA A 143 -5.63 -7.01 -13.10
C ALA A 143 -6.51 -7.85 -12.16
N ALA A 144 -7.81 -7.54 -12.08
CA ALA A 144 -8.77 -8.32 -11.29
C ALA A 144 -8.93 -9.77 -11.81
N GLU A 145 -9.04 -9.93 -13.12
CA GLU A 145 -9.10 -11.27 -13.74
C GLU A 145 -7.82 -12.07 -13.51
N TYR A 146 -6.66 -11.40 -13.57
CA TYR A 146 -5.38 -12.03 -13.25
C TYR A 146 -5.35 -12.50 -11.80
N ALA A 147 -5.65 -11.62 -10.86
CA ALA A 147 -5.65 -11.95 -9.43
C ALA A 147 -6.57 -13.14 -9.12
N ALA A 148 -7.77 -13.14 -9.71
CA ALA A 148 -8.76 -14.20 -9.52
C ALA A 148 -8.33 -15.57 -10.09
N LYS A 149 -7.51 -15.60 -11.14
CA LYS A 149 -7.13 -16.82 -11.86
C LYS A 149 -5.72 -17.33 -11.52
N ALA A 150 -4.88 -16.51 -10.88
CA ALA A 150 -3.46 -16.82 -10.67
C ALA A 150 -3.20 -18.08 -9.84
N GLY A 151 -4.14 -18.49 -8.99
CA GLY A 151 -3.97 -19.68 -8.13
C GLY A 151 -2.78 -19.64 -7.18
N ASN A 152 -2.19 -18.46 -6.97
CA ASN A 152 -1.04 -18.26 -6.11
C ASN A 152 -1.51 -17.94 -4.68
N PRO A 153 -1.12 -18.76 -3.67
CA PRO A 153 -1.59 -18.58 -2.29
C PRO A 153 -1.09 -17.29 -1.63
N LEU A 154 -0.08 -16.62 -2.18
CA LEU A 154 0.39 -15.34 -1.68
C LEU A 154 -0.47 -14.16 -2.17
N ILE A 155 -1.23 -14.32 -3.26
CA ILE A 155 -2.19 -13.31 -3.73
C ILE A 155 -3.46 -13.47 -2.89
N THR A 156 -3.71 -12.53 -1.99
CA THR A 156 -4.82 -12.62 -1.03
C THR A 156 -5.80 -11.46 -1.13
N GLY A 157 -5.50 -10.43 -1.93
CA GLY A 157 -6.38 -9.29 -2.07
C GLY A 157 -6.31 -8.62 -3.44
N PHE A 158 -7.29 -7.75 -3.67
CA PHE A 158 -7.39 -6.87 -4.83
C PHE A 158 -7.62 -5.43 -4.38
N ASN A 159 -6.97 -4.50 -5.07
CA ASN A 159 -7.01 -3.06 -4.82
C ASN A 159 -7.28 -2.29 -6.12
N LEU A 160 -7.72 -1.06 -5.99
CA LEU A 160 -7.79 -0.04 -7.03
C LEU A 160 -7.04 1.19 -6.57
N ALA A 161 -6.00 1.58 -7.30
CA ALA A 161 -5.12 2.71 -6.99
C ALA A 161 -4.94 3.67 -8.18
N GLY A 162 -3.93 4.52 -8.13
CA GLY A 162 -3.60 5.50 -9.15
C GLY A 162 -4.42 6.79 -9.01
N GLU A 163 -4.60 7.52 -10.10
CA GLU A 163 -5.23 8.85 -10.09
C GLU A 163 -6.71 8.78 -9.66
N GLU A 164 -6.98 9.09 -8.40
CA GLU A 164 -8.32 8.96 -7.79
C GLU A 164 -9.41 9.78 -8.51
N ARG A 165 -9.02 10.89 -9.19
CA ARG A 165 -9.94 11.74 -9.95
C ARG A 165 -10.35 11.14 -11.29
N MET A 166 -9.70 10.05 -11.75
CA MET A 166 -10.02 9.36 -13.00
C MET A 166 -11.08 8.28 -12.77
N GLY A 167 -12.28 8.51 -13.32
CA GLY A 167 -13.42 7.63 -13.17
C GLY A 167 -14.09 7.73 -11.79
N ARG A 168 -15.22 7.03 -11.67
CA ARG A 168 -15.94 6.85 -10.40
C ARG A 168 -15.78 5.40 -9.95
N VAL A 169 -15.92 5.13 -8.68
CA VAL A 169 -15.89 3.76 -8.15
C VAL A 169 -16.86 2.84 -8.91
N ALA A 170 -18.01 3.37 -9.32
CA ALA A 170 -19.00 2.64 -10.12
C ALA A 170 -18.48 2.08 -11.44
N ASP A 171 -17.48 2.69 -12.04
CA ASP A 171 -16.89 2.24 -13.32
C ASP A 171 -16.06 0.95 -13.15
N TYR A 172 -15.68 0.63 -11.91
CA TYR A 172 -14.79 -0.49 -11.57
C TYR A 172 -15.49 -1.61 -10.77
N ILE A 173 -16.81 -1.51 -10.51
CA ILE A 173 -17.55 -2.50 -9.68
C ILE A 173 -17.33 -3.93 -10.18
N ARG A 174 -17.37 -4.14 -11.52
CA ARG A 174 -17.19 -5.47 -12.09
C ARG A 174 -15.84 -6.10 -11.76
N ALA A 175 -14.76 -5.31 -11.70
CA ALA A 175 -13.45 -5.80 -11.30
C ALA A 175 -13.47 -6.27 -9.84
N PHE A 176 -14.11 -5.50 -8.96
CA PHE A 176 -14.28 -5.91 -7.57
C PHE A 176 -15.19 -7.12 -7.38
N ASP A 177 -16.22 -7.27 -8.21
CA ASP A 177 -17.07 -8.46 -8.15
C ASP A 177 -16.29 -9.73 -8.55
N ILE A 178 -15.46 -9.66 -9.60
CA ILE A 178 -14.57 -10.77 -10.00
C ILE A 178 -13.64 -11.15 -8.86
N ALA A 179 -13.01 -10.17 -8.21
CA ALA A 179 -12.10 -10.41 -7.10
C ALA A 179 -12.84 -11.01 -5.89
N ARG A 180 -14.04 -10.50 -5.57
CA ARG A 180 -14.90 -11.01 -4.49
C ARG A 180 -15.33 -12.46 -4.75
N ASP A 181 -15.77 -12.77 -5.97
CA ASP A 181 -16.20 -14.11 -6.35
C ASP A 181 -15.05 -15.12 -6.29
N ALA A 182 -13.81 -14.66 -6.46
CA ALA A 182 -12.60 -15.44 -6.26
C ALA A 182 -12.17 -15.58 -4.77
N GLY A 183 -12.88 -14.95 -3.83
CA GLY A 183 -12.58 -15.01 -2.40
C GLY A 183 -11.43 -14.09 -1.97
N LEU A 184 -11.02 -13.14 -2.81
CA LEU A 184 -9.98 -12.15 -2.45
C LEU A 184 -10.50 -11.09 -1.49
N GLY A 185 -9.65 -10.66 -0.57
CA GLY A 185 -9.92 -9.48 0.26
C GLY A 185 -9.94 -8.21 -0.59
N LEU A 186 -10.84 -7.28 -0.25
CA LEU A 186 -11.00 -6.06 -1.04
C LEU A 186 -10.55 -4.84 -0.24
N THR A 187 -9.65 -4.06 -0.83
CA THR A 187 -9.29 -2.71 -0.42
C THR A 187 -9.38 -1.76 -1.62
N ILE A 188 -9.44 -0.45 -1.40
CA ILE A 188 -9.58 0.55 -2.47
C ILE A 188 -9.03 1.88 -1.99
N HIS A 189 -8.22 2.56 -2.82
CA HIS A 189 -7.86 3.95 -2.56
C HIS A 189 -9.07 4.85 -2.74
N ALA A 190 -9.47 5.51 -1.67
CA ALA A 190 -10.59 6.45 -1.67
C ALA A 190 -10.43 7.49 -0.55
N GLY A 191 -10.74 8.75 -0.84
CA GLY A 191 -10.63 9.84 0.14
C GLY A 191 -9.18 10.19 0.48
N GLU A 192 -8.31 10.07 -0.49
CA GLU A 192 -6.95 10.61 -0.49
C GLU A 192 -6.96 12.00 -1.13
N VAL A 193 -6.97 12.07 -2.46
CA VAL A 193 -7.04 13.35 -3.19
C VAL A 193 -8.46 13.80 -3.47
N CYS A 194 -9.41 12.87 -3.56
CA CYS A 194 -10.86 13.17 -3.61
C CYS A 194 -11.45 13.29 -2.21
N GLY A 195 -12.56 14.03 -2.07
CA GLY A 195 -13.22 14.30 -0.79
C GLY A 195 -13.95 13.08 -0.19
N ALA A 196 -14.68 13.32 0.90
CA ALA A 196 -15.47 12.31 1.62
C ALA A 196 -16.40 11.51 0.71
N PHE A 197 -16.91 12.09 -0.38
CA PHE A 197 -17.80 11.41 -1.33
C PHE A 197 -17.14 10.15 -1.95
N SER A 198 -15.83 10.14 -2.15
CA SER A 198 -15.13 8.99 -2.71
C SER A 198 -15.13 7.81 -1.75
N VAL A 199 -14.97 8.09 -0.45
CA VAL A 199 -15.11 7.07 0.60
C VAL A 199 -16.53 6.52 0.68
N ALA A 200 -17.53 7.42 0.58
CA ALA A 200 -18.93 7.02 0.58
C ALA A 200 -19.26 6.13 -0.62
N ASP A 201 -18.79 6.50 -1.84
CA ASP A 201 -18.94 5.70 -3.06
C ASP A 201 -18.31 4.31 -2.90
N ALA A 202 -17.11 4.23 -2.31
CA ALA A 202 -16.42 2.97 -2.06
C ALA A 202 -17.24 2.05 -1.13
N LEU A 203 -17.77 2.60 -0.04
CA LEU A 203 -18.63 1.86 0.90
C LEU A 203 -19.93 1.38 0.26
N ASP A 204 -20.54 2.21 -0.59
CA ASP A 204 -21.84 1.89 -1.22
C ASP A 204 -21.69 0.86 -2.33
N ALA A 205 -20.69 1.03 -3.20
CA ALA A 205 -20.54 0.25 -4.41
C ALA A 205 -19.71 -1.01 -4.22
N VAL A 206 -18.58 -0.92 -3.50
CA VAL A 206 -17.61 -2.03 -3.36
C VAL A 206 -17.78 -2.77 -2.04
N ARG A 207 -18.14 -2.06 -0.97
CA ARG A 207 -18.19 -2.62 0.41
C ARG A 207 -16.86 -3.31 0.78
N PRO A 208 -15.74 -2.59 0.69
CA PRO A 208 -14.44 -3.16 0.95
C PRO A 208 -14.26 -3.43 2.45
N ALA A 209 -13.41 -4.38 2.79
CA ALA A 209 -12.99 -4.61 4.18
C ALA A 209 -12.11 -3.46 4.70
N ARG A 210 -11.31 -2.89 3.80
CA ARG A 210 -10.40 -1.80 4.11
C ARG A 210 -10.47 -0.71 3.03
N ILE A 211 -10.06 0.50 3.39
CA ILE A 211 -9.95 1.64 2.47
C ILE A 211 -8.53 2.20 2.60
N GLY A 212 -7.81 2.27 1.49
CA GLY A 212 -6.54 2.96 1.39
C GLY A 212 -6.73 4.45 1.67
N HIS A 213 -5.94 5.00 2.58
CA HIS A 213 -6.05 6.34 3.15
C HIS A 213 -7.37 6.59 3.86
N GLY A 214 -8.41 6.96 3.16
CA GLY A 214 -9.74 7.27 3.70
C GLY A 214 -9.78 8.54 4.57
N VAL A 215 -8.70 9.30 4.61
CA VAL A 215 -8.48 10.39 5.57
C VAL A 215 -9.43 11.58 5.36
N ARG A 216 -9.90 11.81 4.14
CA ARG A 216 -10.86 12.86 3.84
C ARG A 216 -12.29 12.52 4.23
N ALA A 217 -12.56 11.30 4.75
CA ALA A 217 -13.81 10.99 5.42
C ALA A 217 -14.09 11.95 6.60
N ILE A 218 -13.04 12.53 7.21
CA ILE A 218 -13.14 13.51 8.29
C ILE A 218 -13.97 14.77 7.90
N GLU A 219 -14.15 15.02 6.62
CA GLU A 219 -14.95 16.14 6.10
C GLU A 219 -16.46 15.94 6.29
N ASP A 220 -16.89 14.70 6.59
CA ASP A 220 -18.28 14.32 6.78
C ASP A 220 -18.46 13.50 8.07
N VAL A 221 -19.06 14.09 9.10
CA VAL A 221 -19.22 13.48 10.41
C VAL A 221 -20.11 12.23 10.40
N ASP A 222 -21.12 12.19 9.53
CA ASP A 222 -22.00 11.01 9.40
C ASP A 222 -21.27 9.85 8.71
N LEU A 223 -20.39 10.16 7.74
CA LEU A 223 -19.54 9.17 7.12
C LEU A 223 -18.51 8.61 8.10
N VAL A 224 -17.88 9.44 8.94
CA VAL A 224 -16.99 8.98 10.01
C VAL A 224 -17.71 8.02 10.95
N LYS A 225 -18.92 8.37 11.38
CA LYS A 225 -19.75 7.48 12.22
C LYS A 225 -20.07 6.18 11.49
N ARG A 226 -20.43 6.24 10.21
CA ARG A 226 -20.72 5.07 9.38
C ARG A 226 -19.50 4.13 9.29
N LEU A 227 -18.29 4.66 9.09
CA LEU A 227 -17.06 3.87 9.08
C LEU A 227 -16.84 3.14 10.40
N ALA A 228 -17.05 3.83 11.52
CA ALA A 228 -16.93 3.24 12.85
C ALA A 228 -17.97 2.14 13.07
N ASP A 229 -19.25 2.37 12.72
CA ASP A 229 -20.35 1.41 12.85
C ASP A 229 -20.15 0.15 11.98
N LEU A 230 -19.60 0.31 10.76
CA LEU A 230 -19.29 -0.80 9.85
C LEU A 230 -18.03 -1.55 10.24
N GLY A 231 -17.15 -0.95 11.02
CA GLY A 231 -15.85 -1.51 11.35
C GLY A 231 -14.87 -1.56 10.17
N THR A 232 -15.12 -0.80 9.09
CA THR A 232 -14.22 -0.68 7.96
C THR A 232 -12.89 -0.07 8.41
N VAL A 233 -11.77 -0.68 8.02
CA VAL A 233 -10.43 -0.24 8.44
C VAL A 233 -9.87 0.75 7.43
N LEU A 234 -9.33 1.88 7.91
CA LEU A 234 -8.58 2.82 7.09
C LEU A 234 -7.08 2.52 7.17
N GLU A 235 -6.44 2.37 6.01
CA GLU A 235 -5.00 2.16 5.86
C GLU A 235 -4.33 3.54 5.75
N VAL A 236 -4.03 4.16 6.88
CA VAL A 236 -3.59 5.56 6.91
C VAL A 236 -2.09 5.68 6.69
N CYS A 237 -1.69 6.58 5.78
CA CYS A 237 -0.31 6.86 5.39
C CYS A 237 0.01 8.35 5.63
N PRO A 238 0.28 8.75 6.88
CA PRO A 238 0.43 10.17 7.22
C PRO A 238 1.51 10.90 6.43
N GLY A 239 2.68 10.29 6.25
CA GLY A 239 3.78 10.88 5.48
C GLY A 239 3.41 11.17 4.04
N SER A 240 2.76 10.21 3.37
CA SER A 240 2.21 10.35 2.02
C SER A 240 1.22 11.52 1.95
N ASN A 241 0.25 11.57 2.87
CA ASN A 241 -0.80 12.60 2.87
C ASN A 241 -0.24 14.02 3.04
N ILE A 242 0.89 14.19 3.74
CA ILE A 242 1.57 15.48 3.85
C ILE A 242 2.41 15.77 2.61
N ALA A 243 3.17 14.79 2.11
CA ALA A 243 3.99 14.96 0.92
C ALA A 243 3.13 15.34 -0.30
N LEU A 244 1.98 14.70 -0.49
CA LEU A 244 1.00 14.97 -1.54
C LEU A 244 0.09 16.20 -1.26
N ARG A 245 0.32 16.91 -0.13
CA ARG A 245 -0.42 18.11 0.27
C ARG A 245 -1.93 17.89 0.43
N VAL A 246 -2.34 16.67 0.80
CA VAL A 246 -3.73 16.37 1.18
C VAL A 246 -4.09 17.16 2.45
N PHE A 247 -3.14 17.26 3.36
CA PHE A 247 -3.18 18.16 4.52
C PHE A 247 -1.92 19.03 4.54
N PRO A 248 -1.99 20.28 5.05
CA PRO A 248 -0.86 21.20 5.01
C PRO A 248 0.30 20.79 5.95
N ASP A 249 -0.01 20.07 7.03
CA ASP A 249 0.96 19.62 8.04
C ASP A 249 0.40 18.46 8.87
N PHE A 250 1.28 17.80 9.64
CA PHE A 250 0.89 16.69 10.51
C PHE A 250 -0.07 17.10 11.64
N THR A 251 -0.08 18.35 12.07
CA THR A 251 -0.96 18.81 13.17
C THR A 251 -2.42 18.92 12.72
N SER A 252 -2.65 19.17 11.44
CA SER A 252 -3.97 19.20 10.82
C SER A 252 -4.45 17.83 10.35
N HIS A 253 -3.54 16.83 10.24
CA HIS A 253 -3.85 15.49 9.77
C HIS A 253 -4.87 14.78 10.69
N PRO A 254 -5.91 14.13 10.16
CA PRO A 254 -7.06 13.66 10.95
C PRO A 254 -6.86 12.34 11.69
N LEU A 255 -5.70 11.66 11.59
CA LEU A 255 -5.49 10.31 12.13
C LEU A 255 -6.01 10.15 13.58
N ARG A 256 -5.61 11.07 14.49
CA ARG A 256 -6.06 11.00 15.89
C ARG A 256 -7.57 11.18 16.00
N ARG A 257 -8.14 12.17 15.30
CA ARG A 257 -9.58 12.45 15.34
C ARG A 257 -10.42 11.29 14.81
N LEU A 258 -9.98 10.65 13.73
CA LEU A 258 -10.64 9.45 13.19
C LEU A 258 -10.63 8.31 14.20
N LYS A 259 -9.46 8.04 14.83
CA LYS A 259 -9.35 7.00 15.86
C LYS A 259 -10.21 7.30 17.08
N GLU A 260 -10.22 8.54 17.58
CA GLU A 260 -11.04 8.97 18.71
C GLU A 260 -12.55 8.91 18.41
N ALA A 261 -12.94 9.08 17.14
CA ALA A 261 -14.31 8.86 16.68
C ALA A 261 -14.70 7.37 16.54
N GLY A 262 -13.80 6.45 16.87
CA GLY A 262 -14.06 5.00 16.84
C GLY A 262 -13.76 4.31 15.51
N VAL A 263 -13.22 5.04 14.52
CA VAL A 263 -12.80 4.44 13.25
C VAL A 263 -11.59 3.56 13.47
N ARG A 264 -11.60 2.35 12.93
CA ARG A 264 -10.46 1.45 12.94
C ARG A 264 -9.42 1.95 11.96
N VAL A 265 -8.21 2.23 12.43
CA VAL A 265 -7.12 2.76 11.61
C VAL A 265 -5.86 1.91 11.76
N THR A 266 -5.06 1.82 10.70
CA THR A 266 -3.71 1.26 10.68
C THR A 266 -2.72 2.31 10.24
N ILE A 267 -1.42 2.05 10.40
CA ILE A 267 -0.32 2.92 10.01
C ILE A 267 0.49 2.20 8.93
N SER A 268 0.70 2.86 7.81
CA SER A 268 1.47 2.37 6.67
C SER A 268 2.29 3.50 6.04
N SER A 269 3.20 3.17 5.14
CA SER A 269 4.15 4.13 4.56
C SER A 269 3.88 4.51 3.11
N ASP A 270 3.04 3.74 2.38
CA ASP A 270 2.65 3.97 0.99
C ASP A 270 3.82 3.80 0.00
N ASP A 271 4.50 4.86 -0.39
CA ASP A 271 5.66 4.91 -1.27
C ASP A 271 6.84 5.58 -0.54
N PRO A 272 7.44 4.90 0.47
CA PRO A 272 8.26 5.56 1.47
C PRO A 272 9.40 6.42 0.92
N PRO A 273 10.25 6.00 -0.05
CA PRO A 273 11.30 6.85 -0.59
C PRO A 273 10.80 8.06 -1.37
N PHE A 274 9.62 7.94 -2.04
CA PHE A 274 9.02 9.05 -2.79
C PHE A 274 8.48 10.14 -1.86
N PHE A 275 8.00 9.74 -0.69
CA PHE A 275 7.37 10.65 0.29
C PHE A 275 8.32 11.01 1.44
N HIS A 276 9.62 10.69 1.30
CA HIS A 276 10.67 10.98 2.29
C HIS A 276 10.31 10.46 3.70
N THR A 277 9.69 9.28 3.75
CA THR A 277 9.29 8.60 4.97
C THR A 277 9.80 7.15 5.01
N SER A 278 9.36 6.39 5.99
CA SER A 278 9.53 4.94 6.13
C SER A 278 8.50 4.44 7.14
N LEU A 279 8.19 3.14 7.15
CA LEU A 279 7.29 2.60 8.17
C LEU A 279 7.77 2.92 9.60
N LYS A 280 9.07 2.90 9.84
CA LYS A 280 9.65 3.35 11.12
C LYS A 280 9.25 4.78 11.43
N ARG A 281 9.38 5.68 10.45
CA ARG A 281 9.07 7.10 10.61
C ARG A 281 7.57 7.30 10.87
N GLU A 282 6.70 6.56 10.20
CA GLU A 282 5.25 6.63 10.41
C GLU A 282 4.85 6.26 11.84
N TYR A 283 5.47 5.21 12.40
CA TYR A 283 5.27 4.83 13.81
C TYR A 283 5.86 5.86 14.79
N GLU A 284 6.97 6.49 14.46
CA GLU A 284 7.52 7.60 15.23
C GLU A 284 6.59 8.83 15.20
N LEU A 285 6.03 9.17 14.03
CA LEU A 285 5.03 10.24 13.90
C LEU A 285 3.79 9.95 14.74
N ALA A 286 3.33 8.70 14.78
CA ALA A 286 2.22 8.30 15.64
C ALA A 286 2.47 8.63 17.11
N ALA A 287 3.66 8.35 17.63
CA ALA A 287 4.02 8.66 19.00
C ALA A 287 4.32 10.16 19.22
N ASP A 288 5.21 10.73 18.41
CA ASP A 288 5.85 12.01 18.72
C ASP A 288 4.98 13.21 18.29
N VAL A 289 4.18 13.05 17.23
CA VAL A 289 3.35 14.12 16.66
C VAL A 289 1.88 13.93 16.99
N PHE A 290 1.35 12.72 16.73
CA PHE A 290 -0.05 12.43 17.05
C PHE A 290 -0.28 12.09 18.52
N GLY A 291 0.79 11.91 19.31
CA GLY A 291 0.74 11.73 20.77
C GLY A 291 0.11 10.40 21.20
N PHE A 292 0.13 9.36 20.35
CA PHE A 292 -0.31 8.03 20.72
C PHE A 292 0.67 7.37 21.68
N SER A 293 0.15 6.75 22.73
CA SER A 293 0.92 5.89 23.62
C SER A 293 1.32 4.58 22.93
N ASP A 294 2.32 3.89 23.45
CA ASP A 294 2.73 2.58 22.97
C ASP A 294 1.55 1.59 22.94
N THR A 295 0.69 1.63 23.95
CA THR A 295 -0.53 0.78 24.02
C THR A 295 -1.52 1.09 22.86
N GLU A 296 -1.67 2.37 22.49
CA GLU A 296 -2.54 2.77 21.38
C GLU A 296 -1.93 2.36 20.03
N ILE A 297 -0.60 2.44 19.88
CA ILE A 297 0.12 1.99 18.69
C ILE A 297 0.05 0.47 18.55
N ASP A 298 0.26 -0.27 19.64
CA ASP A 298 0.08 -1.74 19.65
C ASP A 298 -1.36 -2.14 19.28
N ALA A 299 -2.36 -1.38 19.73
CA ALA A 299 -3.76 -1.61 19.35
C ALA A 299 -4.00 -1.37 17.85
N MET A 300 -3.33 -0.38 17.23
CA MET A 300 -3.38 -0.16 15.78
C MET A 300 -2.65 -1.29 15.02
N THR A 301 -1.51 -1.76 15.53
CA THR A 301 -0.80 -2.91 14.97
C THR A 301 -1.65 -4.19 15.08
N ARG A 302 -2.33 -4.41 16.19
CA ARG A 302 -3.30 -5.50 16.35
C ARG A 302 -4.44 -5.37 15.35
N THR A 303 -4.99 -4.16 15.18
CA THR A 303 -6.02 -3.88 14.16
C THR A 303 -5.52 -4.27 12.76
N ALA A 304 -4.26 -3.97 12.43
CA ALA A 304 -3.66 -4.33 11.15
C ALA A 304 -3.62 -5.86 10.97
N ILE A 305 -3.21 -6.63 11.98
CA ILE A 305 -3.21 -8.10 11.90
C ILE A 305 -4.64 -8.66 11.75
N GLU A 306 -5.60 -8.12 12.52
CA GLU A 306 -6.99 -8.53 12.44
C GLU A 306 -7.62 -8.27 11.07
N ALA A 307 -7.21 -7.17 10.42
CA ALA A 307 -7.69 -6.74 9.10
C ALA A 307 -6.88 -7.35 7.93
N ALA A 308 -5.73 -7.97 8.19
CA ALA A 308 -4.87 -8.57 7.18
C ALA A 308 -5.61 -9.66 6.38
N PHE A 309 -5.37 -9.73 5.09
CA PHE A 309 -5.95 -10.75 4.21
C PHE A 309 -5.13 -12.05 4.28
N VAL A 310 -5.25 -12.73 5.40
CA VAL A 310 -4.58 -14.01 5.68
C VAL A 310 -5.57 -15.04 6.22
N ASP A 311 -5.17 -16.30 6.15
CA ASP A 311 -5.89 -17.38 6.82
C ASP A 311 -5.81 -17.26 8.36
N GLU A 312 -6.73 -17.95 9.06
CA GLU A 312 -6.84 -17.86 10.51
C GLU A 312 -5.62 -18.44 11.26
N GLU A 313 -4.91 -19.40 10.70
CA GLU A 313 -3.68 -19.95 11.30
C GLU A 313 -2.56 -18.91 11.28
N THR A 314 -2.35 -18.29 10.12
CA THR A 314 -1.38 -17.17 9.95
C THR A 314 -1.76 -16.00 10.88
N ARG A 315 -3.04 -15.61 10.93
CA ARG A 315 -3.51 -14.53 11.82
C ARG A 315 -3.19 -14.80 13.28
N LYS A 316 -3.49 -16.02 13.77
CA LYS A 316 -3.18 -16.41 15.14
C LYS A 316 -1.68 -16.41 15.42
N ALA A 317 -0.87 -16.90 14.48
CA ALA A 317 0.58 -16.88 14.59
C ALA A 317 1.13 -15.46 14.68
N LEU A 318 0.61 -14.51 13.88
CA LEU A 318 1.00 -13.10 13.94
C LEU A 318 0.59 -12.44 15.25
N LEU A 319 -0.65 -12.67 15.73
CA LEU A 319 -1.12 -12.14 17.01
C LEU A 319 -0.29 -12.65 18.20
N ALA A 320 0.22 -13.88 18.13
CA ALA A 320 1.09 -14.44 19.15
C ALA A 320 2.51 -13.83 19.18
N ARG A 321 2.88 -13.04 18.16
CA ARG A 321 4.18 -12.33 18.07
C ARG A 321 4.11 -10.90 18.63
N LEU A 322 2.91 -10.37 18.90
CA LEU A 322 2.72 -9.08 19.59
C LEU A 322 2.99 -9.24 21.09
#